data_3fe2333870a61c2b443a199f5b64c95a
#
_entry.id   3fe2333870a61c2b443a199f5b64c95a
#
_cell.length_a   1.000
_cell.length_b   1.000
_cell.length_c   1.000
_cell.angle_alpha   90.00
_cell.angle_beta   90.00
_cell.angle_gamma   90.00
#
_symmetry.space_group_name_H-M   'P 1'
#
loop_
_entity.id
_entity.type
_entity.pdbx_description
1 polymer ?
#
loop_
_entity_poly.entity_id
_entity_poly.type
_entity_poly.pdbx_seq_one_letter_code
_entity_poly.pdbx_strand_id
1 'polypeptide(L)'
;EASGQYTRELDAAVAKLEAGIANLMEPEIGHLTRLLSSGGDVLHVQCAGGTDTLSLLLVGASTVTGTDISPNMLAVAEEKAARLNLDAEWVLADTARLPETLHNRFELVYTGRGALNWMMDINIWAQNVCACVRPCGHLFIFEGHPLDWVWDETARALQIQPDYGGYFDTNVASDTEWPTSYIDADMEPVAGWSKKHERQWTLGEVVTAVAQQGMIIEVLSEHPEYYWDAHPLLPWDEMKKLPHTYVLIARKPAE
;
A
#
# COMPACT_ATOMS: atom_id res chain seq x y z
N GLU A 1 16.38 3.66 -8.99
CA GLU A 1 14.94 3.52 -8.81
C GLU A 1 14.57 2.04 -8.59
N ALA A 2 13.65 1.76 -7.68
CA ALA A 2 13.17 0.39 -7.39
C ALA A 2 12.50 -0.30 -8.61
N SER A 3 12.23 0.43 -9.69
CA SER A 3 11.66 -0.10 -10.94
C SER A 3 12.42 -1.32 -11.51
N GLY A 4 13.72 -1.43 -11.30
CA GLY A 4 14.51 -2.57 -11.76
C GLY A 4 14.09 -3.91 -11.13
N GLN A 5 13.66 -3.94 -9.89
CA GLN A 5 13.11 -5.12 -9.22
C GLN A 5 11.78 -5.52 -9.83
N TYR A 6 10.85 -4.59 -9.98
CA TYR A 6 9.54 -4.85 -10.57
C TYR A 6 9.63 -5.35 -12.02
N THR A 7 10.64 -4.90 -12.77
CA THR A 7 10.91 -5.42 -14.11
C THR A 7 11.41 -6.87 -14.07
N ARG A 8 12.25 -7.23 -13.10
CA ARG A 8 12.73 -8.62 -12.95
C ARG A 8 11.63 -9.58 -12.51
N GLU A 9 10.72 -9.10 -11.67
CA GLU A 9 9.58 -9.87 -11.15
C GLU A 9 8.39 -9.91 -12.13
N LEU A 10 8.48 -9.19 -13.25
CA LEU A 10 7.39 -9.04 -14.22
C LEU A 10 6.84 -10.39 -14.69
N ASP A 11 7.71 -11.32 -15.11
CA ASP A 11 7.30 -12.64 -15.63
C ASP A 11 6.59 -13.46 -14.54
N ALA A 12 7.10 -13.45 -13.32
CA ALA A 12 6.50 -14.16 -12.20
C ALA A 12 5.13 -13.56 -11.82
N ALA A 13 5.01 -12.23 -11.81
CA ALA A 13 3.74 -11.54 -11.53
C ALA A 13 2.69 -11.85 -12.61
N VAL A 14 3.06 -11.81 -13.88
CA VAL A 14 2.17 -12.15 -14.99
C VAL A 14 1.71 -13.60 -14.88
N ALA A 15 2.63 -14.56 -14.69
CA ALA A 15 2.28 -15.97 -14.57
C ALA A 15 1.33 -16.24 -13.37
N LYS A 16 1.54 -15.55 -12.25
CA LYS A 16 0.68 -15.64 -11.07
C LYS A 16 -0.75 -15.18 -11.37
N LEU A 17 -0.90 -14.03 -12.02
CA LEU A 17 -2.19 -13.47 -12.39
C LEU A 17 -2.90 -14.28 -13.49
N GLU A 18 -2.17 -14.80 -14.48
CA GLU A 18 -2.70 -15.72 -15.51
C GLU A 18 -3.28 -17.01 -14.88
N ALA A 19 -2.66 -17.49 -13.81
CA ALA A 19 -3.15 -18.63 -13.04
C ALA A 19 -4.39 -18.30 -12.16
N GLY A 20 -4.90 -17.06 -12.20
CA GLY A 20 -6.00 -16.60 -11.37
C GLY A 20 -5.63 -16.40 -9.89
N ILE A 21 -4.36 -16.26 -9.59
CA ILE A 21 -3.87 -16.08 -8.22
C ILE A 21 -3.65 -14.58 -7.98
N ALA A 22 -4.50 -13.98 -7.15
CA ALA A 22 -4.34 -12.58 -6.74
C ALA A 22 -3.06 -12.39 -5.90
N ASN A 23 -2.43 -11.24 -6.06
CA ASN A 23 -1.31 -10.82 -5.21
C ASN A 23 -1.82 -10.09 -3.96
N LEU A 24 -2.89 -10.58 -3.36
CA LEU A 24 -3.51 -10.04 -2.16
C LEU A 24 -3.36 -11.03 -1.00
N MET A 25 -3.48 -10.54 0.22
CA MET A 25 -3.34 -11.37 1.43
C MET A 25 -4.70 -11.72 2.03
N GLU A 26 -4.76 -12.79 2.83
CA GLU A 26 -6.00 -13.24 3.48
C GLU A 26 -6.75 -12.14 4.26
N PRO A 27 -6.08 -11.26 5.05
CA PRO A 27 -6.77 -10.15 5.71
C PRO A 27 -7.50 -9.21 4.75
N GLU A 28 -7.02 -9.07 3.49
CA GLU A 28 -7.63 -8.19 2.48
C GLU A 28 -8.75 -8.89 1.70
N ILE A 29 -8.49 -10.12 1.24
CA ILE A 29 -9.32 -10.83 0.25
C ILE A 29 -10.78 -10.94 0.71
N GLY A 30 -11.01 -11.34 1.97
CA GLY A 30 -12.37 -11.51 2.49
C GLY A 30 -13.18 -10.21 2.50
N HIS A 31 -12.54 -9.09 2.85
CA HIS A 31 -13.18 -7.78 2.84
C HIS A 31 -13.40 -7.25 1.42
N LEU A 32 -12.38 -7.34 0.56
CA LEU A 32 -12.44 -6.87 -0.83
C LEU A 32 -13.51 -7.62 -1.62
N THR A 33 -13.54 -8.96 -1.53
CA THR A 33 -14.56 -9.77 -2.20
C THR A 33 -15.98 -9.40 -1.76
N ARG A 34 -16.18 -9.07 -0.47
CA ARG A 34 -17.48 -8.62 0.04
C ARG A 34 -17.84 -7.24 -0.50
N LEU A 35 -16.91 -6.27 -0.47
CA LEU A 35 -17.16 -4.90 -0.94
C LEU A 35 -17.39 -4.85 -2.46
N LEU A 36 -16.74 -5.72 -3.21
CA LEU A 36 -16.82 -5.80 -4.67
C LEU A 36 -17.77 -6.88 -5.16
N SER A 37 -18.63 -7.43 -4.29
CA SER A 37 -19.58 -8.53 -4.64
C SER A 37 -20.57 -8.16 -5.75
N SER A 38 -20.83 -6.87 -5.98
CA SER A 38 -21.66 -6.34 -7.06
C SER A 38 -20.85 -5.71 -8.18
N GLY A 39 -19.53 -5.91 -8.19
CA GLY A 39 -18.61 -5.18 -9.04
C GLY A 39 -18.32 -3.79 -8.48
N GLY A 40 -17.73 -2.95 -9.30
CA GLY A 40 -17.46 -1.55 -8.99
C GLY A 40 -16.17 -1.04 -9.62
N ASP A 41 -16.07 0.27 -9.75
CA ASP A 41 -14.88 0.95 -10.23
C ASP A 41 -13.92 1.14 -9.06
N VAL A 42 -12.68 0.68 -9.21
CA VAL A 42 -11.67 0.72 -8.15
C VAL A 42 -10.51 1.64 -8.55
N LEU A 43 -10.13 2.52 -7.64
CA LEU A 43 -8.88 3.28 -7.71
C LEU A 43 -7.86 2.65 -6.76
N HIS A 44 -6.68 2.31 -7.26
CA HIS A 44 -5.53 1.99 -6.43
C HIS A 44 -4.55 3.17 -6.45
N VAL A 45 -4.40 3.84 -5.31
CA VAL A 45 -3.45 4.94 -5.16
C VAL A 45 -2.09 4.41 -4.71
N GLN A 46 -1.00 5.01 -5.24
CA GLN A 46 0.38 4.56 -4.99
C GLN A 46 0.58 3.10 -5.43
N CYS A 47 0.11 2.80 -6.65
CA CYS A 47 -0.06 1.43 -7.15
C CYS A 47 1.24 0.73 -7.56
N ALA A 48 2.39 1.42 -7.49
CA ALA A 48 3.69 0.90 -7.91
C ALA A 48 3.60 0.19 -9.29
N GLY A 49 4.16 -1.01 -9.42
CA GLY A 49 4.13 -1.80 -10.66
C GLY A 49 2.80 -2.51 -10.96
N GLY A 50 1.69 -2.15 -10.31
CA GLY A 50 0.33 -2.50 -10.70
C GLY A 50 -0.12 -3.94 -10.46
N THR A 51 0.69 -4.81 -9.85
CA THR A 51 0.32 -6.22 -9.65
C THR A 51 -0.92 -6.35 -8.75
N ASP A 52 -0.97 -5.58 -7.66
CA ASP A 52 -2.11 -5.58 -6.75
C ASP A 52 -3.33 -4.93 -7.41
N THR A 53 -3.14 -3.86 -8.21
CA THR A 53 -4.20 -3.23 -9.00
C THR A 53 -4.91 -4.25 -9.88
N LEU A 54 -4.15 -5.02 -10.66
CA LEU A 54 -4.70 -6.05 -11.53
C LEU A 54 -5.32 -7.22 -10.75
N SER A 55 -4.82 -7.49 -9.54
CA SER A 55 -5.39 -8.49 -8.63
C SER A 55 -6.80 -8.12 -8.15
N LEU A 56 -7.13 -6.83 -8.08
CA LEU A 56 -8.47 -6.37 -7.70
C LEU A 56 -9.55 -6.84 -8.68
N LEU A 57 -9.21 -7.05 -9.97
CA LEU A 57 -10.11 -7.64 -10.95
C LEU A 57 -10.46 -9.10 -10.59
N LEU A 58 -9.52 -9.85 -10.02
CA LEU A 58 -9.73 -11.25 -9.61
C LEU A 58 -10.63 -11.39 -8.37
N VAL A 59 -10.79 -10.32 -7.59
CA VAL A 59 -11.63 -10.31 -6.38
C VAL A 59 -12.94 -9.55 -6.56
N GLY A 60 -13.25 -9.13 -7.81
CA GLY A 60 -14.57 -8.63 -8.14
C GLY A 60 -14.66 -7.20 -8.67
N ALA A 61 -13.56 -6.46 -8.81
CA ALA A 61 -13.60 -5.16 -9.46
C ALA A 61 -14.08 -5.26 -10.90
N SER A 62 -14.94 -4.33 -11.33
CA SER A 62 -15.39 -4.22 -12.73
C SER A 62 -14.35 -3.53 -13.59
N THR A 63 -13.76 -2.46 -13.07
CA THR A 63 -12.67 -1.70 -13.69
C THR A 63 -11.65 -1.31 -12.63
N VAL A 64 -10.41 -1.10 -13.07
CA VAL A 64 -9.34 -0.64 -12.19
C VAL A 64 -8.62 0.55 -12.80
N THR A 65 -8.33 1.53 -11.95
CA THR A 65 -7.45 2.65 -12.24
C THR A 65 -6.29 2.62 -11.23
N GLY A 66 -5.05 2.68 -11.70
CA GLY A 66 -3.87 2.81 -10.84
C GLY A 66 -3.27 4.20 -10.93
N THR A 67 -2.87 4.79 -9.79
CA THR A 67 -2.09 6.03 -9.78
C THR A 67 -0.75 5.84 -9.10
N ASP A 68 0.29 6.41 -9.67
CA ASP A 68 1.62 6.45 -9.07
C ASP A 68 2.36 7.73 -9.51
N ILE A 69 3.33 8.16 -8.70
CA ILE A 69 4.18 9.30 -9.02
C ILE A 69 5.34 8.91 -9.96
N SER A 70 5.65 7.64 -10.05
CA SER A 70 6.76 7.10 -10.86
C SER A 70 6.29 6.68 -12.24
N PRO A 71 6.72 7.35 -13.32
CA PRO A 71 6.40 6.91 -14.68
C PRO A 71 6.98 5.52 -15.01
N ASN A 72 8.11 5.15 -14.39
CA ASN A 72 8.71 3.84 -14.59
C ASN A 72 7.88 2.72 -13.97
N MET A 73 7.26 2.96 -12.81
CA MET A 73 6.34 2.02 -12.19
C MET A 73 5.09 1.81 -13.04
N LEU A 74 4.52 2.91 -13.55
CA LEU A 74 3.36 2.84 -14.44
C LEU A 74 3.68 2.11 -15.75
N ALA A 75 4.86 2.32 -16.32
CA ALA A 75 5.28 1.57 -17.52
C ALA A 75 5.34 0.04 -17.26
N VAL A 76 5.79 -0.38 -16.08
CA VAL A 76 5.77 -1.80 -15.67
C VAL A 76 4.34 -2.29 -15.48
N ALA A 77 3.45 -1.46 -14.94
CA ALA A 77 2.04 -1.80 -14.77
C ALA A 77 1.31 -1.94 -16.11
N GLU A 78 1.56 -1.02 -17.06
CA GLU A 78 1.05 -1.08 -18.44
C GLU A 78 1.49 -2.34 -19.15
N GLU A 79 2.77 -2.70 -19.05
CA GLU A 79 3.33 -3.92 -19.66
C GLU A 79 2.63 -5.17 -19.10
N LYS A 80 2.40 -5.25 -17.77
CA LYS A 80 1.66 -6.37 -17.18
C LYS A 80 0.24 -6.46 -17.70
N ALA A 81 -0.49 -5.34 -17.72
CA ALA A 81 -1.85 -5.28 -18.22
C ALA A 81 -1.94 -5.72 -19.69
N ALA A 82 -1.02 -5.21 -20.52
CA ALA A 82 -0.95 -5.57 -21.94
C ALA A 82 -0.68 -7.07 -22.14
N ARG A 83 0.26 -7.65 -21.42
CA ARG A 83 0.58 -9.09 -21.50
C ARG A 83 -0.58 -9.98 -21.06
N LEU A 84 -1.35 -9.54 -20.09
CA LEU A 84 -2.53 -10.25 -19.58
C LEU A 84 -3.80 -9.97 -20.40
N ASN A 85 -3.73 -9.05 -21.38
CA ASN A 85 -4.90 -8.55 -22.12
C ASN A 85 -6.00 -8.06 -21.18
N LEU A 86 -5.61 -7.36 -20.11
CA LEU A 86 -6.51 -6.74 -19.13
C LEU A 86 -6.63 -5.24 -19.41
N ASP A 87 -7.84 -4.71 -19.30
CA ASP A 87 -8.09 -3.27 -19.40
C ASP A 87 -7.91 -2.60 -18.03
N ALA A 88 -7.01 -1.62 -17.97
CA ALA A 88 -6.72 -0.85 -16.77
C ALA A 88 -6.29 0.58 -17.15
N GLU A 89 -6.76 1.55 -16.40
CA GLU A 89 -6.36 2.96 -16.54
C GLU A 89 -5.15 3.24 -15.65
N TRP A 90 -4.12 3.92 -16.19
CA TRP A 90 -2.94 4.31 -15.43
C TRP A 90 -2.77 5.83 -15.48
N VAL A 91 -2.66 6.45 -14.31
CA VAL A 91 -2.60 7.91 -14.16
C VAL A 91 -1.34 8.31 -13.42
N LEU A 92 -0.45 9.04 -14.09
CA LEU A 92 0.73 9.63 -13.46
C LEU A 92 0.30 10.78 -12.56
N ALA A 93 0.36 10.59 -11.25
CA ALA A 93 -0.07 11.59 -10.29
C ALA A 93 0.65 11.45 -8.94
N ASP A 94 0.89 12.59 -8.31
CA ASP A 94 1.27 12.67 -6.90
C ASP A 94 0.01 12.53 -6.04
N THR A 95 0.00 11.58 -5.11
CA THR A 95 -1.15 11.33 -4.21
C THR A 95 -1.46 12.54 -3.31
N ALA A 96 -0.49 13.40 -3.02
CA ALA A 96 -0.75 14.67 -2.36
C ALA A 96 -1.50 15.69 -3.24
N ARG A 97 -1.71 15.39 -4.53
CA ARG A 97 -2.37 16.26 -5.50
C ARG A 97 -3.03 15.44 -6.62
N LEU A 98 -3.99 14.61 -6.26
CA LEU A 98 -4.73 13.83 -7.25
C LEU A 98 -5.58 14.74 -8.16
N PRO A 99 -5.69 14.40 -9.47
CA PRO A 99 -6.53 15.17 -10.40
C PRO A 99 -8.00 15.18 -10.00
N GLU A 100 -8.67 16.33 -10.15
CA GLU A 100 -10.11 16.46 -9.87
C GLU A 100 -10.98 15.52 -10.71
N THR A 101 -10.49 15.05 -11.86
CA THR A 101 -11.16 14.07 -12.71
C THR A 101 -11.35 12.71 -12.06
N LEU A 102 -10.63 12.44 -10.95
CA LEU A 102 -10.77 11.24 -10.15
C LEU A 102 -11.75 11.42 -8.98
N HIS A 103 -12.17 12.64 -8.65
CA HIS A 103 -13.01 12.91 -7.48
C HIS A 103 -14.42 12.32 -7.64
N ASN A 104 -14.96 11.76 -6.53
CA ASN A 104 -16.31 11.19 -6.42
C ASN A 104 -16.63 10.12 -7.48
N ARG A 105 -15.63 9.41 -7.97
CA ARG A 105 -15.77 8.48 -9.09
C ARG A 105 -15.85 7.03 -8.66
N PHE A 106 -15.10 6.63 -7.63
CA PHE A 106 -14.81 5.23 -7.36
C PHE A 106 -15.68 4.63 -6.25
N GLU A 107 -16.18 3.41 -6.49
CA GLU A 107 -16.83 2.56 -5.49
C GLU A 107 -15.89 2.25 -4.33
N LEU A 108 -14.64 1.92 -4.68
CA LEU A 108 -13.58 1.59 -3.76
C LEU A 108 -12.30 2.34 -4.14
N VAL A 109 -11.72 3.01 -3.15
CA VAL A 109 -10.34 3.50 -3.23
C VAL A 109 -9.49 2.60 -2.36
N TYR A 110 -8.52 1.94 -2.95
CA TYR A 110 -7.61 1.00 -2.30
C TYR A 110 -6.21 1.59 -2.20
N THR A 111 -5.53 1.33 -1.08
CA THR A 111 -4.10 1.61 -0.89
C THR A 111 -3.51 0.66 0.14
N GLY A 112 -2.19 0.50 0.10
CA GLY A 112 -1.54 -0.31 1.13
C GLY A 112 -0.12 -0.76 0.81
N ARG A 113 0.37 -1.59 1.71
CA ARG A 113 1.65 -2.31 1.62
C ARG A 113 2.86 -1.39 1.55
N GLY A 114 2.93 -0.47 2.49
CA GLY A 114 4.03 0.47 2.61
C GLY A 114 3.82 1.75 1.80
N ALA A 115 2.56 2.12 1.52
CA ALA A 115 2.25 3.35 0.81
C ALA A 115 2.28 4.59 1.70
N LEU A 116 1.81 4.48 2.94
CA LEU A 116 1.62 5.64 3.82
C LEU A 116 2.94 6.25 4.33
N ASN A 117 3.97 5.46 4.49
CA ASN A 117 5.27 5.95 4.95
C ASN A 117 5.96 6.89 3.94
N TRP A 118 5.55 6.89 2.67
CA TRP A 118 6.01 7.85 1.66
C TRP A 118 5.32 9.21 1.74
N MET A 119 4.28 9.34 2.56
CA MET A 119 3.51 10.57 2.68
C MET A 119 4.03 11.43 3.81
N MET A 120 4.44 12.66 3.51
CA MET A 120 4.97 13.60 4.50
C MET A 120 3.88 14.36 5.25
N ASP A 121 2.64 14.33 4.76
CA ASP A 121 1.46 14.92 5.40
C ASP A 121 0.24 14.00 5.21
N ILE A 122 -0.15 13.33 6.29
CA ILE A 122 -1.25 12.37 6.27
C ILE A 122 -2.62 13.05 6.09
N ASN A 123 -2.76 14.32 6.45
CA ASN A 123 -4.02 15.04 6.28
C ASN A 123 -4.23 15.43 4.81
N ILE A 124 -3.18 15.89 4.13
CA ILE A 124 -3.20 16.17 2.69
C ILE A 124 -3.48 14.86 1.93
N TRP A 125 -2.82 13.77 2.30
CA TRP A 125 -3.08 12.46 1.73
C TRP A 125 -4.55 12.05 1.91
N ALA A 126 -5.07 12.07 3.13
CA ALA A 126 -6.45 11.67 3.42
C ALA A 126 -7.46 12.54 2.65
N GLN A 127 -7.24 13.85 2.57
CA GLN A 127 -8.08 14.77 1.82
C GLN A 127 -8.19 14.36 0.34
N ASN A 128 -7.05 14.12 -0.32
CA ASN A 128 -7.02 13.76 -1.74
C ASN A 128 -7.64 12.38 -2.01
N VAL A 129 -7.28 11.40 -1.20
CA VAL A 129 -7.74 10.01 -1.37
C VAL A 129 -9.24 9.87 -1.09
N CYS A 130 -9.74 10.47 0.00
CA CYS A 130 -11.17 10.46 0.33
C CYS A 130 -12.03 11.25 -0.67
N ALA A 131 -11.45 12.28 -1.33
CA ALA A 131 -12.15 13.01 -2.39
C ALA A 131 -12.48 12.09 -3.58
N CYS A 132 -11.66 11.08 -3.88
CA CYS A 132 -11.87 10.14 -4.99
C CYS A 132 -13.01 9.14 -4.72
N VAL A 133 -13.32 8.85 -3.44
CA VAL A 133 -14.41 7.96 -3.05
C VAL A 133 -15.75 8.59 -3.43
N ARG A 134 -16.62 7.88 -4.14
CA ARG A 134 -17.99 8.35 -4.43
C ARG A 134 -18.88 8.31 -3.18
N PRO A 135 -20.01 9.01 -3.14
CA PRO A 135 -21.01 8.82 -2.07
C PRO A 135 -21.38 7.35 -1.91
N CYS A 136 -21.46 6.88 -0.67
CA CYS A 136 -21.64 5.47 -0.28
C CYS A 136 -20.52 4.50 -0.67
N GLY A 137 -19.45 4.97 -1.33
CA GLY A 137 -18.25 4.18 -1.61
C GLY A 137 -17.33 4.04 -0.41
N HIS A 138 -16.25 3.29 -0.57
CA HIS A 138 -15.34 2.94 0.53
C HIS A 138 -13.89 3.32 0.23
N LEU A 139 -13.18 3.71 1.28
CA LEU A 139 -11.73 3.69 1.34
C LEU A 139 -11.31 2.40 2.03
N PHE A 140 -10.37 1.69 1.44
CA PHE A 140 -9.76 0.46 1.97
C PHE A 140 -8.26 0.66 2.10
N ILE A 141 -7.74 0.48 3.30
CA ILE A 141 -6.31 0.55 3.61
C ILE A 141 -5.88 -0.80 4.15
N PHE A 142 -4.83 -1.40 3.57
CA PHE A 142 -4.11 -2.53 4.16
C PHE A 142 -2.64 -2.18 4.28
N GLU A 143 -2.18 -1.91 5.48
CA GLU A 143 -0.83 -1.41 5.74
C GLU A 143 -0.07 -2.21 6.78
N GLY A 144 1.24 -2.06 6.77
CA GLY A 144 2.09 -2.49 7.86
C GLY A 144 1.75 -1.77 9.15
N HIS A 145 1.70 -2.51 10.24
CA HIS A 145 1.42 -1.92 11.53
C HIS A 145 2.61 -1.07 11.99
N PRO A 146 2.40 0.19 12.42
CA PRO A 146 3.51 1.08 12.80
C PRO A 146 4.34 0.56 13.98
N LEU A 147 3.86 -0.43 14.72
CA LEU A 147 4.65 -1.08 15.77
C LEU A 147 5.85 -1.85 15.20
N ASP A 148 5.79 -2.32 13.95
CA ASP A 148 6.90 -3.06 13.35
C ASP A 148 8.17 -2.23 13.19
N TRP A 149 8.03 -0.92 13.00
CA TRP A 149 9.17 -0.01 12.89
C TRP A 149 9.93 0.20 14.20
N VAL A 150 9.37 -0.23 15.32
CA VAL A 150 9.96 -0.05 16.66
C VAL A 150 11.03 -1.09 16.96
N TRP A 151 10.97 -2.25 16.31
CA TRP A 151 11.84 -3.38 16.63
C TRP A 151 13.17 -3.32 15.91
N ASP A 152 14.22 -3.74 16.61
CA ASP A 152 15.55 -3.91 16.03
C ASP A 152 15.57 -5.13 15.09
N GLU A 153 15.64 -4.90 13.78
CA GLU A 153 15.68 -5.95 12.76
C GLU A 153 16.94 -6.84 12.82
N THR A 154 17.98 -6.37 13.51
CA THR A 154 19.25 -7.13 13.70
C THR A 154 19.25 -7.97 14.97
N ALA A 155 18.30 -7.76 15.87
CA ALA A 155 18.21 -8.46 17.14
C ALA A 155 17.65 -9.89 16.97
N ARG A 156 17.98 -10.76 17.92
CA ARG A 156 17.45 -12.15 18.00
C ARG A 156 16.40 -12.32 19.11
N ALA A 157 15.98 -11.22 19.73
CA ALA A 157 14.93 -11.14 20.72
C ALA A 157 14.25 -9.78 20.59
N LEU A 158 13.00 -9.67 21.01
CA LEU A 158 12.27 -8.40 20.99
C LEU A 158 13.05 -7.32 21.73
N GLN A 159 13.53 -6.36 20.98
CA GLN A 159 14.31 -5.23 21.47
C GLN A 159 13.91 -4.01 20.65
N ILE A 160 13.73 -2.89 21.34
CA ILE A 160 13.49 -1.61 20.66
C ILE A 160 14.76 -1.20 19.93
N GLN A 161 14.61 -0.77 18.69
CA GLN A 161 15.70 -0.31 17.84
C GLN A 161 16.47 0.82 18.51
N PRO A 162 17.80 0.67 18.70
CA PRO A 162 18.64 1.75 19.22
C PRO A 162 18.56 2.99 18.32
N ASP A 163 18.60 4.16 18.92
CA ASP A 163 18.60 5.45 18.20
C ASP A 163 17.33 5.75 17.36
N TYR A 164 16.30 4.93 17.45
CA TYR A 164 15.00 5.19 16.86
C TYR A 164 14.07 5.85 17.89
N GLY A 165 13.32 6.89 17.47
CA GLY A 165 12.41 7.63 18.36
C GLY A 165 11.21 6.83 18.87
N GLY A 166 11.06 5.60 18.39
CA GLY A 166 9.99 4.68 18.79
C GLY A 166 8.68 4.94 18.06
N TYR A 167 7.61 4.33 18.55
CA TYR A 167 6.28 4.37 17.94
C TYR A 167 5.73 5.79 17.66
N PHE A 168 6.14 6.77 18.46
CA PHE A 168 5.69 8.16 18.33
C PHE A 168 6.70 9.07 17.64
N ASP A 169 7.68 8.49 16.96
CA ASP A 169 8.67 9.28 16.21
C ASP A 169 7.98 9.99 15.03
N THR A 170 8.18 11.29 14.96
CA THR A 170 7.67 12.15 13.89
C THR A 170 8.76 12.59 12.91
N ASN A 171 9.98 12.10 13.09
CA ASN A 171 11.09 12.44 12.23
C ASN A 171 10.89 11.84 10.82
N VAL A 172 11.39 12.58 9.83
CA VAL A 172 11.50 12.10 8.46
C VAL A 172 12.85 11.44 8.29
N ALA A 173 12.88 10.15 8.04
CA ALA A 173 14.08 9.46 7.61
C ALA A 173 14.40 9.88 6.18
N SER A 174 15.67 10.18 5.91
CA SER A 174 16.12 10.65 4.59
C SER A 174 17.46 10.03 4.25
N ASP A 175 17.45 9.05 3.40
CA ASP A 175 18.64 8.32 2.96
C ASP A 175 18.57 7.92 1.47
N THR A 176 19.60 7.25 1.01
CA THR A 176 19.67 6.66 -0.35
C THR A 176 19.68 5.14 -0.31
N GLU A 177 19.57 4.56 0.89
CA GLU A 177 19.63 3.13 1.08
C GLU A 177 18.24 2.51 1.00
N TRP A 178 18.18 1.30 0.49
CA TRP A 178 16.98 0.48 0.50
C TRP A 178 17.23 -0.72 1.41
N PRO A 179 16.26 -1.13 2.22
CA PRO A 179 16.42 -2.33 3.04
C PRO A 179 16.80 -3.52 2.16
N THR A 180 17.87 -4.24 2.54
CA THR A 180 18.34 -5.42 1.79
C THR A 180 17.32 -6.55 1.73
N SER A 181 16.41 -6.58 2.70
CA SER A 181 15.27 -7.49 2.73
C SER A 181 14.17 -7.17 1.70
N TYR A 182 14.12 -5.90 1.25
CA TYR A 182 13.17 -5.43 0.23
C TYR A 182 13.75 -5.51 -1.19
N ILE A 183 15.06 -5.36 -1.31
CA ILE A 183 15.78 -5.43 -2.57
C ILE A 183 16.63 -6.71 -2.52
N ASP A 184 16.58 -7.51 -3.58
CA ASP A 184 17.50 -8.63 -3.74
C ASP A 184 18.96 -8.17 -3.51
N ALA A 185 19.69 -8.85 -2.63
CA ALA A 185 21.03 -8.48 -2.14
C ALA A 185 22.08 -8.27 -3.24
N ASP A 186 21.79 -8.68 -4.47
CA ASP A 186 22.66 -8.51 -5.65
C ASP A 186 22.49 -7.14 -6.35
N MET A 187 21.68 -6.24 -5.83
CA MET A 187 21.57 -4.88 -6.36
C MET A 187 22.66 -3.97 -5.79
N GLU A 188 23.69 -3.72 -6.59
CA GLU A 188 24.65 -2.66 -6.29
C GLU A 188 23.93 -1.30 -6.23
N PRO A 189 24.21 -0.46 -5.22
CA PRO A 189 23.69 0.90 -5.16
C PRO A 189 24.05 1.66 -6.44
N VAL A 190 23.05 2.11 -7.18
CA VAL A 190 23.30 2.89 -8.38
C VAL A 190 23.73 4.30 -7.96
N ALA A 191 24.94 4.69 -8.36
CA ALA A 191 25.44 6.05 -8.11
C ALA A 191 24.45 7.08 -8.70
N GLY A 192 23.95 7.97 -7.84
CA GLY A 192 23.01 9.03 -8.25
C GLY A 192 21.54 8.73 -7.93
N TRP A 193 21.22 7.75 -7.12
CA TRP A 193 19.86 7.59 -6.59
C TRP A 193 19.44 8.84 -5.81
N SER A 194 18.22 9.28 -6.08
CA SER A 194 17.60 10.35 -5.30
C SER A 194 17.36 9.87 -3.87
N LYS A 195 17.46 10.78 -2.91
CA LYS A 195 17.08 10.46 -1.54
C LYS A 195 15.61 10.07 -1.50
N LYS A 196 15.32 9.00 -0.79
CA LYS A 196 13.96 8.69 -0.33
C LYS A 196 13.70 9.43 0.98
N HIS A 197 12.43 9.68 1.23
CA HIS A 197 11.95 10.28 2.47
C HIS A 197 10.84 9.39 2.99
N GLU A 198 10.97 8.93 4.21
CA GLU A 198 9.99 8.06 4.87
C GLU A 198 9.62 8.66 6.21
N ARG A 199 8.35 8.59 6.54
CA ARG A 199 7.82 8.97 7.84
C ARG A 199 6.88 7.89 8.34
N GLN A 200 7.04 7.52 9.60
CA GLN A 200 6.08 6.66 10.28
C GLN A 200 4.85 7.46 10.70
N TRP A 201 3.69 6.85 10.56
CA TRP A 201 2.41 7.35 11.03
C TRP A 201 1.84 6.38 12.04
N THR A 202 1.48 6.87 13.22
CA THR A 202 0.76 6.04 14.19
C THR A 202 -0.62 5.68 13.66
N LEU A 203 -1.14 4.53 14.08
CA LEU A 203 -2.50 4.10 13.69
C LEU A 203 -3.55 5.16 14.06
N GLY A 204 -3.38 5.83 15.22
CA GLY A 204 -4.24 6.92 15.65
C GLY A 204 -4.24 8.13 14.71
N GLU A 205 -3.08 8.52 14.15
CA GLU A 205 -2.97 9.61 13.17
C GLU A 205 -3.69 9.24 11.87
N VAL A 206 -3.49 8.02 11.36
CA VAL A 206 -4.14 7.56 10.12
C VAL A 206 -5.66 7.54 10.27
N VAL A 207 -6.18 6.91 11.33
CA VAL A 207 -7.62 6.84 11.61
C VAL A 207 -8.21 8.24 11.76
N THR A 208 -7.53 9.12 12.49
CA THR A 208 -7.98 10.50 12.70
C THR A 208 -8.02 11.29 11.40
N ALA A 209 -6.98 11.19 10.57
CA ALA A 209 -6.92 11.89 9.29
C ALA A 209 -8.07 11.48 8.35
N VAL A 210 -8.38 10.18 8.27
CA VAL A 210 -9.50 9.66 7.48
C VAL A 210 -10.86 10.12 8.05
N ALA A 211 -11.04 10.03 9.37
CA ALA A 211 -12.29 10.45 10.02
C ALA A 211 -12.56 11.96 9.86
N GLN A 212 -11.52 12.80 9.88
CA GLN A 212 -11.63 14.25 9.65
C GLN A 212 -12.11 14.62 8.25
N GLN A 213 -12.02 13.70 7.27
CA GLN A 213 -12.60 13.88 5.95
C GLN A 213 -14.12 13.53 5.89
N GLY A 214 -14.75 13.31 7.04
CA GLY A 214 -16.16 12.94 7.12
C GLY A 214 -16.44 11.48 6.80
N MET A 215 -15.41 10.65 6.70
CA MET A 215 -15.57 9.21 6.49
C MET A 215 -16.04 8.52 7.77
N ILE A 216 -16.88 7.51 7.62
CA ILE A 216 -17.36 6.65 8.71
C ILE A 216 -16.47 5.42 8.78
N ILE A 217 -15.71 5.28 9.86
CA ILE A 217 -14.87 4.09 10.07
C ILE A 217 -15.79 2.90 10.37
N GLU A 218 -15.77 1.88 9.52
CA GLU A 218 -16.58 0.68 9.66
C GLU A 218 -15.77 -0.52 10.17
N VAL A 219 -14.50 -0.59 9.81
CA VAL A 219 -13.58 -1.65 10.26
C VAL A 219 -12.23 -1.03 10.60
N LEU A 220 -11.69 -1.44 11.72
CA LEU A 220 -10.28 -1.36 12.06
C LEU A 220 -9.91 -2.70 12.68
N SER A 221 -9.11 -3.47 11.98
CA SER A 221 -8.64 -4.78 12.46
C SER A 221 -7.13 -4.91 12.30
N GLU A 222 -6.51 -5.51 13.28
CA GLU A 222 -5.07 -5.73 13.34
C GLU A 222 -4.80 -7.22 13.18
N HIS A 223 -3.70 -7.57 12.51
CA HIS A 223 -3.41 -8.94 12.10
C HIS A 223 -1.96 -9.31 12.40
N PRO A 224 -1.69 -10.59 12.74
CA PRO A 224 -0.33 -11.06 13.00
C PRO A 224 0.46 -11.36 11.70
N GLU A 225 -0.22 -11.42 10.55
CA GLU A 225 0.43 -11.64 9.27
C GLU A 225 1.14 -10.37 8.82
N TYR A 226 2.35 -10.52 8.26
CA TYR A 226 3.02 -9.43 7.59
C TYR A 226 3.13 -9.69 6.08
N TYR A 227 3.01 -8.62 5.31
CA TYR A 227 3.19 -8.69 3.86
C TYR A 227 4.68 -8.75 3.48
N TRP A 228 5.54 -8.39 4.40
CA TRP A 228 6.98 -8.39 4.25
C TRP A 228 7.65 -8.68 5.60
N ASP A 229 8.51 -9.71 5.64
CA ASP A 229 9.22 -10.10 6.85
C ASP A 229 10.40 -9.15 7.11
N ALA A 230 10.16 -8.11 7.90
CA ALA A 230 11.16 -7.16 8.32
C ALA A 230 12.09 -7.70 9.43
N HIS A 231 11.71 -8.81 10.08
CA HIS A 231 12.39 -9.31 11.28
C HIS A 231 12.74 -10.80 11.19
N PRO A 232 13.48 -11.24 10.15
CA PRO A 232 13.73 -12.66 9.87
C PRO A 232 14.56 -13.36 10.95
N LEU A 233 15.20 -12.60 11.85
CA LEU A 233 16.00 -13.15 12.96
C LEU A 233 15.17 -13.35 14.23
N LEU A 234 13.96 -12.78 14.31
CA LEU A 234 13.09 -12.93 15.46
C LEU A 234 12.26 -14.22 15.37
N PRO A 235 12.06 -14.94 16.49
CA PRO A 235 11.26 -16.15 16.49
C PRO A 235 9.79 -15.85 16.14
N TRP A 236 9.23 -16.51 15.13
CA TRP A 236 7.84 -16.35 14.75
C TRP A 236 6.85 -16.58 15.90
N ASP A 237 7.13 -17.50 16.81
CA ASP A 237 6.28 -17.76 17.98
C ASP A 237 6.17 -16.56 18.95
N GLU A 238 7.09 -15.61 18.88
CA GLU A 238 7.00 -14.34 19.60
C GLU A 238 6.33 -13.28 18.72
N MET A 239 6.72 -13.18 17.45
CA MET A 239 6.22 -12.16 16.52
C MET A 239 4.72 -12.30 16.28
N LYS A 240 4.20 -13.51 16.07
CA LYS A 240 2.76 -13.75 15.86
C LYS A 240 1.84 -13.30 17.02
N LYS A 241 2.40 -12.86 18.14
CA LYS A 241 1.64 -12.29 19.27
C LYS A 241 1.44 -10.80 19.15
N LEU A 242 2.04 -10.18 18.13
CA LEU A 242 2.02 -8.74 17.88
C LEU A 242 1.26 -8.45 16.58
N PRO A 243 0.70 -7.27 16.42
CA PRO A 243 0.12 -6.85 15.14
C PRO A 243 1.24 -6.45 14.18
N HIS A 244 1.20 -6.98 12.96
CA HIS A 244 2.15 -6.68 11.87
C HIS A 244 1.49 -5.97 10.70
N THR A 245 0.18 -6.14 10.55
CA THR A 245 -0.60 -5.42 9.55
C THR A 245 -1.93 -4.97 10.14
N TYR A 246 -2.59 -4.03 9.47
CA TYR A 246 -3.94 -3.65 9.80
C TYR A 246 -4.79 -3.40 8.56
N VAL A 247 -6.09 -3.62 8.69
CA VAL A 247 -7.11 -3.22 7.72
C VAL A 247 -7.91 -2.06 8.32
N LEU A 248 -8.02 -0.97 7.57
CA LEU A 248 -8.96 0.11 7.84
C LEU A 248 -9.94 0.23 6.68
N ILE A 249 -11.24 0.12 6.97
CA ILE A 249 -12.32 0.36 6.01
C ILE A 249 -13.15 1.54 6.49
N ALA A 250 -13.29 2.53 5.62
CA ALA A 250 -14.08 3.71 5.90
C ALA A 250 -15.06 3.99 4.76
N ARG A 251 -16.32 4.28 5.08
CA ARG A 251 -17.37 4.56 4.10
C ARG A 251 -17.64 6.06 4.01
N LYS A 252 -17.79 6.56 2.79
CA LYS A 252 -18.26 7.92 2.55
C LYS A 252 -19.77 7.98 2.78
N PRO A 253 -20.29 8.93 3.57
CA PRO A 253 -21.74 9.10 3.72
C PRO A 253 -22.44 9.30 2.37
N ALA A 254 -23.72 8.97 2.30
CA ALA A 254 -24.60 9.54 1.29
C ALA A 254 -24.71 11.05 1.56
N GLU A 255 -24.75 11.87 0.52
CA GLU A 255 -24.92 13.32 0.67
C GLU A 255 -26.09 13.68 1.56
#